data_aed2351c30add341b91f4fd010410fdd
#
_entry.id   aed2351c30add341b91f4fd010410fdd
#
_cell.length_a   1.000
_cell.length_b   1.000
_cell.length_c   1.000
_cell.angle_alpha   90.00
_cell.angle_beta   90.00
_cell.angle_gamma   90.00
#
_symmetry.space_group_name_H-M   'P 1'
#
loop_
_entity.id
_entity.type
_entity.pdbx_description
1 polymer ?
#
loop_
_entity_poly.entity_id
_entity_poly.type
_entity_poly.pdbx_seq_one_letter_code
_entity_poly.pdbx_strand_id
1 'polypeptide(L)'
;MKAVNRFLRTLLLMSVLLICCGATHALADDPPVTITQPKAWSAWSYDDTITARWQAVSGATGYYVSVRNMDTDEVVLNRKYTTRTYLRISNYIYDEGKYKLWVGAVASSASDAPCIAQSYIEFYVHHEPEISSTSVVSVGEDRVTLSMDITRDYTYEISDWGFYVGTSSTTNKMTRYCYGATKKGTHTVTITGLQPNTTYYYRAFAENLVGEECTSYKTFTTTAPAIGTPVITYPVDNQHAPVGQSIKLQWTEAKGTEGYRCRILQLQGEPDRTNQSEPYVNDFSDSTSASRHYLTLDGSKVK
;
A
#
# COMPACT_ATOMS: atom_id res chain seq x y z
N MET A 1 -3.51 -46.56 -2.58
CA MET A 1 -2.06 -46.79 -2.63
C MET A 1 -1.20 -45.50 -2.41
N LYS A 2 -1.65 -44.30 -2.72
CA LYS A 2 -0.85 -43.04 -2.45
C LYS A 2 -0.82 -42.59 -0.97
N ALA A 3 -1.84 -42.91 -0.17
CA ALA A 3 -1.92 -42.52 1.23
C ALA A 3 -1.04 -43.37 2.17
N VAL A 4 -0.88 -44.67 1.84
CA VAL A 4 -0.06 -45.60 2.65
C VAL A 4 1.44 -45.28 2.51
N ASN A 5 1.87 -44.79 1.34
CA ASN A 5 3.27 -44.42 1.10
C ASN A 5 3.69 -43.14 1.84
N ARG A 6 2.75 -42.24 2.16
CA ARG A 6 3.04 -41.06 2.99
C ARG A 6 3.22 -41.40 4.47
N PHE A 7 2.42 -42.33 4.99
CA PHE A 7 2.50 -42.75 6.39
C PHE A 7 3.77 -43.55 6.69
N LEU A 8 4.18 -44.44 5.75
CA LEU A 8 5.42 -45.21 5.88
C LEU A 8 6.68 -44.32 5.76
N ARG A 9 6.63 -43.29 4.90
CA ARG A 9 7.72 -42.29 4.78
C ARG A 9 7.85 -41.43 6.05
N THR A 10 6.74 -41.05 6.70
CA THR A 10 6.76 -40.29 7.96
C THR A 10 7.34 -41.10 9.09
N LEU A 11 7.10 -42.43 9.17
CA LEU A 11 7.65 -43.30 10.17
C LEU A 11 9.15 -43.59 9.96
N LEU A 12 9.59 -43.70 8.69
CA LEU A 12 11.01 -43.92 8.37
C LEU A 12 11.83 -42.63 8.55
N LEU A 13 11.21 -41.45 8.43
CA LEU A 13 11.84 -40.13 8.59
C LEU A 13 12.03 -39.74 10.06
N MET A 14 11.22 -40.24 10.99
CA MET A 14 11.50 -40.10 12.42
C MET A 14 12.77 -40.86 12.85
N SER A 15 13.11 -41.96 12.15
CA SER A 15 14.32 -42.73 12.42
C SER A 15 15.61 -42.10 11.87
N VAL A 16 15.54 -41.32 10.80
CA VAL A 16 16.73 -40.67 10.19
C VAL A 16 17.16 -39.42 10.97
N LEU A 17 16.25 -38.73 11.68
CA LEU A 17 16.64 -37.65 12.60
C LEU A 17 17.39 -38.13 13.85
N LEU A 18 17.23 -39.41 14.23
CA LEU A 18 17.94 -40.03 15.35
C LEU A 18 19.36 -40.46 15.02
N ILE A 19 19.74 -40.52 13.73
CA ILE A 19 21.07 -41.00 13.28
C ILE A 19 22.14 -39.89 13.30
N CYS A 20 21.76 -38.65 13.58
CA CYS A 20 22.73 -37.54 13.62
C CYS A 20 23.50 -37.43 14.96
N CYS A 21 23.06 -38.04 16.04
CA CYS A 21 23.86 -38.30 17.22
C CYS A 21 23.91 -39.81 17.40
N GLY A 22 25.05 -40.41 17.07
CA GLY A 22 25.27 -41.84 17.34
C GLY A 22 25.27 -42.06 18.84
N ALA A 23 24.13 -42.45 19.39
CA ALA A 23 23.98 -43.25 20.58
C ALA A 23 22.51 -43.36 21.00
N THR A 24 22.08 -44.54 21.23
CA THR A 24 20.87 -44.91 21.97
C THR A 24 20.96 -44.43 23.43
N HIS A 25 20.75 -43.13 23.68
CA HIS A 25 20.47 -42.66 25.03
C HIS A 25 19.20 -41.82 25.02
N ALA A 26 18.34 -42.14 25.95
CA ALA A 26 17.05 -41.53 26.15
C ALA A 26 17.19 -40.00 26.26
N LEU A 27 16.62 -39.32 25.30
CA LEU A 27 16.65 -37.86 25.12
C LEU A 27 15.68 -37.10 26.05
N ALA A 28 15.29 -37.71 27.18
CA ALA A 28 14.26 -37.13 28.06
C ALA A 28 14.79 -36.13 29.10
N ASP A 29 16.11 -36.07 29.35
CA ASP A 29 16.67 -35.29 30.45
C ASP A 29 17.76 -34.27 30.08
N ASP A 30 18.12 -34.12 28.80
CA ASP A 30 19.10 -33.10 28.42
C ASP A 30 18.46 -31.72 28.45
N PRO A 31 19.05 -30.72 29.12
CA PRO A 31 18.52 -29.37 29.12
C PRO A 31 18.46 -28.85 27.69
N PRO A 32 17.31 -28.22 27.28
CA PRO A 32 17.19 -27.76 25.91
C PRO A 32 18.15 -26.60 25.61
N VAL A 33 18.74 -26.56 24.42
CA VAL A 33 19.44 -25.38 23.94
C VAL A 33 18.39 -24.27 23.72
N THR A 34 18.55 -23.14 24.39
CA THR A 34 17.63 -22.01 24.18
C THR A 34 18.01 -21.26 22.91
N ILE A 35 17.31 -21.55 21.82
CA ILE A 35 17.43 -20.80 20.55
C ILE A 35 16.71 -19.48 20.69
N THR A 36 17.40 -18.36 20.44
CA THR A 36 16.88 -17.00 20.61
C THR A 36 16.52 -16.33 19.28
N GLN A 37 17.15 -16.76 18.18
CA GLN A 37 16.86 -16.31 16.82
C GLN A 37 17.16 -17.42 15.80
N PRO A 38 16.36 -17.54 14.71
CA PRO A 38 15.03 -16.91 14.58
C PRO A 38 14.10 -17.34 15.71
N LYS A 39 13.04 -16.58 15.98
CA LYS A 39 12.00 -17.04 16.92
C LYS A 39 11.19 -18.15 16.28
N ALA A 40 10.70 -19.08 17.07
CA ALA A 40 9.81 -20.12 16.58
C ALA A 40 8.59 -19.48 15.88
N TRP A 41 8.26 -20.01 14.69
CA TRP A 41 7.16 -19.57 13.83
C TRP A 41 7.28 -18.14 13.28
N SER A 42 8.45 -17.49 13.41
CA SER A 42 8.69 -16.19 12.77
C SER A 42 8.80 -16.33 11.24
N ALA A 43 8.39 -15.29 10.53
CA ALA A 43 8.61 -15.15 9.10
C ALA A 43 9.76 -14.16 8.83
N TRP A 44 10.54 -14.42 7.80
CA TRP A 44 11.70 -13.64 7.38
C TRP A 44 11.62 -13.40 5.88
N SER A 45 12.00 -12.21 5.44
CA SER A 45 12.20 -11.97 4.01
C SER A 45 13.38 -12.81 3.50
N TYR A 46 13.24 -13.32 2.28
CA TYR A 46 14.32 -14.06 1.60
C TYR A 46 15.61 -13.23 1.52
N ASP A 47 15.48 -11.92 1.39
CA ASP A 47 16.60 -10.99 1.30
C ASP A 47 17.22 -10.64 2.66
N ASP A 48 16.62 -11.11 3.76
CA ASP A 48 17.12 -10.86 5.10
C ASP A 48 18.42 -11.62 5.41
N THR A 49 19.27 -10.99 6.22
CA THR A 49 20.39 -11.68 6.83
C THR A 49 19.95 -12.47 8.05
N ILE A 50 19.61 -13.75 7.87
CA ILE A 50 19.16 -14.63 8.96
C ILE A 50 20.36 -15.19 9.69
N THR A 51 20.49 -14.84 10.98
CA THR A 51 21.54 -15.36 11.86
C THR A 51 20.88 -16.17 13.00
N ALA A 52 21.15 -17.48 13.02
CA ALA A 52 20.79 -18.33 14.15
C ALA A 52 21.59 -17.89 15.40
N ARG A 53 20.91 -17.74 16.54
CA ARG A 53 21.50 -17.39 17.85
C ARG A 53 20.92 -18.26 18.94
N TRP A 54 21.73 -18.62 19.91
CA TRP A 54 21.32 -19.43 21.07
C TRP A 54 22.10 -19.00 22.29
N GLN A 55 21.61 -19.42 23.46
CA GLN A 55 22.31 -19.24 24.72
C GLN A 55 23.43 -20.25 24.86
N ALA A 56 24.53 -19.86 25.54
CA ALA A 56 25.63 -20.77 25.85
C ALA A 56 25.14 -21.88 26.78
N VAL A 57 25.57 -23.11 26.49
CA VAL A 57 25.31 -24.29 27.31
C VAL A 57 26.53 -24.61 28.18
N SER A 58 26.31 -24.81 29.48
CA SER A 58 27.38 -25.18 30.41
C SER A 58 28.02 -26.49 30.00
N GLY A 59 29.36 -26.57 30.00
CA GLY A 59 30.11 -27.75 29.58
C GLY A 59 30.25 -27.94 28.06
N ALA A 60 29.62 -27.09 27.24
CA ALA A 60 29.80 -27.16 25.80
C ALA A 60 31.14 -26.54 25.36
N THR A 61 31.87 -27.25 24.50
CA THR A 61 33.05 -26.72 23.78
C THR A 61 32.72 -26.21 22.40
N GLY A 62 31.51 -26.53 21.88
CA GLY A 62 31.02 -26.08 20.62
C GLY A 62 29.61 -26.58 20.32
N TYR A 63 29.15 -26.30 19.12
CA TYR A 63 27.81 -26.58 18.68
C TYR A 63 27.80 -27.11 17.23
N TYR A 64 26.92 -28.06 16.97
CA TYR A 64 26.53 -28.46 15.62
C TYR A 64 25.21 -27.79 15.27
N VAL A 65 25.14 -27.24 14.05
CA VAL A 65 23.96 -26.54 13.52
C VAL A 65 23.53 -27.24 12.24
N SER A 66 22.25 -27.55 12.15
CA SER A 66 21.63 -28.07 10.92
C SER A 66 20.39 -27.27 10.56
N VAL A 67 20.15 -27.12 9.26
CA VAL A 67 18.95 -26.48 8.73
C VAL A 67 18.35 -27.39 7.65
N ARG A 68 17.05 -27.62 7.75
CA ARG A 68 16.28 -28.42 6.80
C ARG A 68 15.12 -27.59 6.25
N ASN A 69 14.94 -27.62 4.93
CA ASN A 69 13.71 -27.17 4.30
C ASN A 69 12.63 -28.26 4.52
N MET A 70 11.53 -27.90 5.18
CA MET A 70 10.49 -28.85 5.57
C MET A 70 9.49 -29.12 4.44
N ASP A 71 9.45 -28.28 3.41
CA ASP A 71 8.57 -28.44 2.26
C ASP A 71 9.19 -29.39 1.21
N THR A 72 10.51 -29.31 1.01
CA THR A 72 11.25 -30.18 0.08
C THR A 72 11.94 -31.37 0.76
N ASP A 73 12.01 -31.35 2.10
CA ASP A 73 12.75 -32.31 2.94
C ASP A 73 14.28 -32.28 2.73
N GLU A 74 14.80 -31.23 2.11
CA GLU A 74 16.23 -31.06 1.86
C GLU A 74 16.96 -30.56 3.09
N VAL A 75 18.14 -31.14 3.39
CA VAL A 75 19.06 -30.65 4.41
C VAL A 75 19.99 -29.62 3.78
N VAL A 76 19.66 -28.34 3.90
CA VAL A 76 20.41 -27.25 3.28
C VAL A 76 21.69 -26.88 4.05
N LEU A 77 21.74 -27.21 5.35
CA LEU A 77 22.95 -27.13 6.18
C LEU A 77 23.02 -28.37 7.06
N ASN A 78 24.08 -29.16 6.90
CA ASN A 78 24.27 -30.41 7.65
C ASN A 78 25.41 -30.28 8.66
N ARG A 79 25.08 -30.38 9.96
CA ARG A 79 26.03 -30.47 11.09
C ARG A 79 27.24 -29.52 10.99
N LYS A 80 27.01 -28.25 10.72
CA LYS A 80 28.08 -27.24 10.73
C LYS A 80 28.56 -26.99 12.14
N TYR A 81 29.84 -27.31 12.43
CA TYR A 81 30.46 -27.03 13.71
C TYR A 81 30.81 -25.56 13.89
N THR A 82 30.59 -25.03 15.09
CA THR A 82 31.01 -23.70 15.51
C THR A 82 31.26 -23.67 17.03
N THR A 83 32.24 -22.87 17.46
CA THR A 83 32.47 -22.57 18.88
C THR A 83 31.71 -21.33 19.35
N ARG A 84 31.04 -20.63 18.42
CA ARG A 84 30.24 -19.43 18.70
C ARG A 84 28.82 -19.83 19.06
N THR A 85 28.10 -18.96 19.75
CA THR A 85 26.66 -19.10 20.05
C THR A 85 25.80 -18.47 18.96
N TYR A 86 26.33 -18.34 17.75
CA TYR A 86 25.61 -17.87 16.57
C TYR A 86 26.21 -18.43 15.28
N LEU A 87 25.38 -18.48 14.23
CA LEU A 87 25.78 -18.83 12.88
C LEU A 87 24.86 -18.13 11.87
N ARG A 88 25.46 -17.49 10.86
CA ARG A 88 24.67 -16.96 9.73
C ARG A 88 24.18 -18.13 8.88
N ILE A 89 22.86 -18.30 8.78
CA ILE A 89 22.23 -19.42 8.07
C ILE A 89 21.63 -19.02 6.72
N SER A 90 21.40 -17.71 6.45
CA SER A 90 20.90 -17.25 5.16
C SER A 90 21.78 -17.64 3.97
N ASN A 91 23.07 -17.91 4.18
CA ASN A 91 23.97 -18.39 3.12
C ASN A 91 23.67 -19.82 2.62
N TYR A 92 22.77 -20.53 3.28
CA TYR A 92 22.37 -21.91 2.99
C TYR A 92 20.90 -22.04 2.63
N ILE A 93 20.16 -20.92 2.64
CA ILE A 93 18.74 -20.86 2.31
C ILE A 93 18.64 -20.26 0.91
N TYR A 94 18.21 -21.08 -0.05
CA TYR A 94 18.16 -20.71 -1.47
C TYR A 94 16.74 -20.71 -2.03
N ASP A 95 15.76 -21.20 -1.27
CA ASP A 95 14.37 -21.29 -1.67
C ASP A 95 13.45 -20.74 -0.58
N GLU A 96 12.25 -20.38 -0.96
CA GLU A 96 11.17 -20.11 -0.02
C GLU A 96 10.75 -21.40 0.69
N GLY A 97 10.16 -21.25 1.87
CA GLY A 97 9.54 -22.38 2.53
C GLY A 97 9.62 -22.33 4.06
N LYS A 98 9.15 -23.42 4.64
CA LYS A 98 9.24 -23.69 6.06
C LYS A 98 10.56 -24.37 6.38
N TYR A 99 11.29 -23.82 7.32
CA TYR A 99 12.60 -24.32 7.72
C TYR A 99 12.59 -24.80 9.17
N LYS A 100 13.36 -25.86 9.43
CA LYS A 100 13.70 -26.35 10.78
C LYS A 100 15.17 -26.07 11.04
N LEU A 101 15.45 -25.26 12.06
CA LEU A 101 16.79 -25.04 12.62
C LEU A 101 16.97 -25.97 13.82
N TRP A 102 17.99 -26.79 13.77
CA TRP A 102 18.43 -27.62 14.88
C TRP A 102 19.80 -27.15 15.38
N VAL A 103 19.97 -27.09 16.70
CA VAL A 103 21.23 -26.77 17.39
C VAL A 103 21.51 -27.80 18.45
N GLY A 104 22.68 -28.42 18.39
CA GLY A 104 23.17 -29.38 19.39
C GLY A 104 24.48 -28.91 19.99
N ALA A 105 24.53 -28.81 21.33
CA ALA A 105 25.73 -28.51 22.09
C ALA A 105 26.55 -29.77 22.31
N VAL A 106 27.87 -29.71 22.18
CA VAL A 106 28.80 -30.84 22.32
C VAL A 106 29.95 -30.48 23.25
N ALA A 107 30.43 -31.47 24.02
CA ALA A 107 31.59 -31.35 24.90
C ALA A 107 32.93 -31.63 24.16
N SER A 108 32.89 -32.05 22.91
CA SER A 108 34.05 -32.33 22.05
C SER A 108 33.79 -31.92 20.62
N SER A 109 34.82 -31.55 19.87
CA SER A 109 34.74 -31.23 18.45
C SER A 109 34.77 -32.47 17.53
N ALA A 110 34.83 -33.68 18.07
CA ALA A 110 34.76 -34.88 17.26
C ALA A 110 33.44 -34.98 16.51
N SER A 111 33.47 -35.41 15.25
CA SER A 111 32.31 -35.41 14.34
C SER A 111 31.17 -36.35 14.82
N ASP A 112 31.49 -37.32 15.66
CA ASP A 112 30.59 -38.29 16.26
C ASP A 112 30.26 -37.98 17.75
N ALA A 113 30.77 -36.83 18.28
CA ALA A 113 30.52 -36.44 19.66
C ALA A 113 29.00 -36.37 19.96
N PRO A 114 28.53 -37.00 21.03
CA PRO A 114 27.16 -36.92 21.45
C PRO A 114 26.80 -35.47 21.90
N CYS A 115 25.57 -35.06 21.63
CA CYS A 115 25.07 -33.79 22.15
C CYS A 115 24.82 -33.92 23.66
N ILE A 116 25.26 -32.92 24.43
CA ILE A 116 24.96 -32.74 25.86
C ILE A 116 23.70 -31.91 26.08
N ALA A 117 23.23 -31.20 25.05
CA ALA A 117 21.98 -30.50 25.00
C ALA A 117 21.61 -30.27 23.54
N GLN A 118 20.32 -30.21 23.20
CA GLN A 118 19.87 -29.93 21.86
C GLN A 118 18.47 -29.32 21.84
N SER A 119 18.16 -28.61 20.75
CA SER A 119 16.81 -28.10 20.49
C SER A 119 16.62 -27.80 19.01
N TYR A 120 15.37 -27.60 18.66
CA TYR A 120 15.03 -27.09 17.33
C TYR A 120 13.89 -26.07 17.38
N ILE A 121 13.82 -25.24 16.38
CA ILE A 121 12.69 -24.35 16.09
C ILE A 121 12.32 -24.46 14.61
N GLU A 122 11.10 -24.05 14.29
CA GLU A 122 10.64 -23.89 12.93
C GLU A 122 10.40 -22.42 12.65
N PHE A 123 10.70 -21.97 11.44
CA PHE A 123 10.52 -20.60 10.97
C PHE A 123 10.24 -20.60 9.46
N TYR A 124 9.84 -19.46 8.92
CA TYR A 124 9.49 -19.32 7.52
C TYR A 124 10.41 -18.33 6.81
N VAL A 125 10.69 -18.59 5.54
CA VAL A 125 11.41 -17.69 4.65
C VAL A 125 10.60 -17.52 3.36
N HIS A 126 10.24 -16.30 3.05
CA HIS A 126 9.44 -15.97 1.87
C HIS A 126 9.86 -14.63 1.30
N HIS A 127 9.42 -14.36 0.07
CA HIS A 127 9.54 -13.03 -0.51
C HIS A 127 8.37 -12.14 -0.11
N GLU A 128 8.63 -10.85 -0.05
CA GLU A 128 7.60 -9.83 -0.07
C GLU A 128 6.87 -9.86 -1.42
N PRO A 129 5.63 -9.35 -1.51
CA PRO A 129 4.92 -9.24 -2.79
C PRO A 129 5.73 -8.42 -3.80
N GLU A 130 5.55 -8.64 -5.08
CA GLU A 130 6.20 -7.85 -6.13
C GLU A 130 5.18 -7.00 -6.88
N ILE A 131 5.40 -5.68 -6.90
CA ILE A 131 4.57 -4.70 -7.63
C ILE A 131 5.36 -4.20 -8.83
N SER A 132 4.93 -4.56 -10.05
CA SER A 132 5.63 -4.17 -11.27
C SER A 132 5.32 -2.75 -11.71
N SER A 133 4.09 -2.28 -11.48
CA SER A 133 3.66 -0.97 -11.96
C SER A 133 2.54 -0.37 -11.12
N THR A 134 2.44 0.95 -11.19
CA THR A 134 1.28 1.71 -10.71
C THR A 134 1.02 2.89 -11.62
N SER A 135 -0.25 3.23 -11.84
CA SER A 135 -0.67 4.29 -12.74
C SER A 135 -1.92 5.01 -12.26
N VAL A 136 -2.11 6.21 -12.79
CA VAL A 136 -3.36 6.97 -12.66
C VAL A 136 -4.25 6.59 -13.85
N VAL A 137 -5.43 6.05 -13.56
CA VAL A 137 -6.44 5.68 -14.59
C VAL A 137 -7.29 6.88 -14.95
N SER A 138 -7.74 7.64 -13.94
CA SER A 138 -8.51 8.87 -14.14
C SER A 138 -8.39 9.82 -12.95
N VAL A 139 -8.59 11.11 -13.20
CA VAL A 139 -8.61 12.16 -12.18
C VAL A 139 -9.88 12.98 -12.33
N GLY A 140 -10.53 13.29 -11.22
CA GLY A 140 -11.66 14.20 -11.11
C GLY A 140 -11.36 15.40 -10.21
N GLU A 141 -12.39 16.18 -9.90
CA GLU A 141 -12.27 17.33 -8.99
C GLU A 141 -11.90 16.90 -7.58
N ASP A 142 -12.53 15.83 -7.07
CA ASP A 142 -12.47 15.36 -5.69
C ASP A 142 -12.03 13.91 -5.57
N ARG A 143 -11.55 13.30 -6.65
CA ARG A 143 -11.25 11.88 -6.74
C ARG A 143 -10.13 11.56 -7.69
N VAL A 144 -9.55 10.38 -7.49
CA VAL A 144 -8.60 9.74 -8.39
C VAL A 144 -8.91 8.25 -8.48
N THR A 145 -8.78 7.68 -9.67
CA THR A 145 -8.75 6.22 -9.86
C THR A 145 -7.32 5.81 -10.11
N LEU A 146 -6.79 4.96 -9.23
CA LEU A 146 -5.42 4.44 -9.30
C LEU A 146 -5.46 2.94 -9.64
N SER A 147 -4.45 2.49 -10.34
CA SER A 147 -4.23 1.07 -10.65
C SER A 147 -2.83 0.65 -10.25
N MET A 148 -2.68 -0.60 -9.82
CA MET A 148 -1.42 -1.27 -9.59
C MET A 148 -1.46 -2.69 -10.16
N ASP A 149 -0.30 -3.23 -10.49
CA ASP A 149 -0.16 -4.60 -10.95
C ASP A 149 0.76 -5.37 -10.01
N ILE A 150 0.20 -6.34 -9.29
CA ILE A 150 0.94 -7.24 -8.41
C ILE A 150 1.31 -8.46 -9.26
N THR A 151 2.60 -8.64 -9.52
CA THR A 151 3.10 -9.70 -10.41
C THR A 151 3.36 -11.01 -9.70
N ARG A 152 3.67 -10.94 -8.40
CA ARG A 152 3.94 -12.12 -7.57
C ARG A 152 3.30 -11.99 -6.20
N ASP A 153 2.60 -13.03 -5.80
CA ASP A 153 2.02 -13.24 -4.48
C ASP A 153 2.74 -14.34 -3.69
N TYR A 154 3.71 -15.01 -4.36
CA TYR A 154 4.49 -16.11 -3.81
C TYR A 154 3.63 -17.15 -3.06
N THR A 155 4.20 -17.88 -2.09
CA THR A 155 3.52 -18.97 -1.38
C THR A 155 2.47 -18.47 -0.37
N TYR A 156 2.56 -17.21 0.08
CA TYR A 156 1.59 -16.61 1.00
C TYR A 156 0.70 -15.59 0.32
N GLU A 157 -0.59 -15.66 0.68
CA GLU A 157 -1.58 -14.68 0.23
C GLU A 157 -1.18 -13.26 0.67
N ILE A 158 -1.43 -12.30 -0.19
CA ILE A 158 -1.32 -10.89 0.15
C ILE A 158 -2.41 -10.58 1.17
N SER A 159 -1.99 -10.19 2.38
CA SER A 159 -2.89 -9.90 3.50
C SER A 159 -3.54 -8.54 3.38
N ASP A 160 -2.85 -7.58 2.77
CA ASP A 160 -3.37 -6.24 2.51
C ASP A 160 -2.68 -5.61 1.30
N TRP A 161 -3.36 -4.68 0.65
CA TRP A 161 -2.86 -3.92 -0.48
C TRP A 161 -3.57 -2.58 -0.59
N GLY A 162 -2.98 -1.65 -1.32
CA GLY A 162 -3.61 -0.36 -1.53
C GLY A 162 -2.65 0.75 -1.91
N PHE A 163 -2.98 1.96 -1.46
CA PHE A 163 -2.23 3.15 -1.80
C PHE A 163 -2.03 4.06 -0.59
N TYR A 164 -0.85 4.65 -0.51
CA TYR A 164 -0.59 5.84 0.29
C TYR A 164 -0.82 7.07 -0.56
N VAL A 165 -1.68 8.01 -0.11
CA VAL A 165 -1.98 9.25 -0.82
C VAL A 165 -1.93 10.43 0.14
N GLY A 166 -1.28 11.52 -0.26
CA GLY A 166 -1.18 12.73 0.55
C GLY A 166 -0.60 13.92 -0.21
N THR A 167 -0.64 15.09 0.39
CA THR A 167 -0.10 16.34 -0.21
C THR A 167 1.42 16.49 -0.03
N SER A 168 2.06 15.51 0.58
CA SER A 168 3.52 15.46 0.78
C SER A 168 3.99 14.02 0.66
N SER A 169 5.21 13.79 0.18
CA SER A 169 5.85 12.48 0.15
C SER A 169 6.36 12.00 1.51
N THR A 170 6.20 12.78 2.58
CA THR A 170 6.53 12.36 3.95
C THR A 170 5.44 11.44 4.50
N THR A 171 5.84 10.27 5.00
CA THR A 171 4.94 9.19 5.43
C THR A 171 3.88 9.63 6.45
N ASN A 172 4.22 10.55 7.37
CA ASN A 172 3.31 11.06 8.40
C ASN A 172 2.23 12.03 7.87
N LYS A 173 2.26 12.38 6.59
CA LYS A 173 1.26 13.23 5.91
C LYS A 173 0.50 12.51 4.81
N MET A 174 0.61 11.18 4.78
CA MET A 174 -0.09 10.34 3.81
C MET A 174 -1.17 9.51 4.52
N THR A 175 -2.31 9.39 3.87
CA THR A 175 -3.36 8.46 4.29
C THR A 175 -3.12 7.11 3.62
N ARG A 176 -3.15 6.03 4.41
CA ARG A 176 -3.10 4.66 3.91
C ARG A 176 -4.51 4.18 3.59
N TYR A 177 -4.75 3.85 2.34
CA TYR A 177 -6.00 3.27 1.86
C TYR A 177 -5.80 1.77 1.67
N CYS A 178 -6.47 0.96 2.49
CA CYS A 178 -6.32 -0.50 2.58
C CYS A 178 -7.54 -1.20 2.01
N TYR A 179 -7.32 -2.34 1.33
CA TYR A 179 -8.38 -3.09 0.65
C TYR A 179 -8.42 -4.59 1.02
N GLY A 180 -7.61 -5.00 2.02
CA GLY A 180 -7.60 -6.36 2.55
C GLY A 180 -6.91 -7.38 1.66
N ALA A 181 -7.19 -8.66 1.91
CA ALA A 181 -6.51 -9.76 1.24
C ALA A 181 -6.83 -9.82 -0.27
N THR A 182 -5.82 -10.18 -1.06
CA THR A 182 -5.94 -10.33 -2.52
C THR A 182 -4.94 -11.35 -3.06
N LYS A 183 -4.89 -11.48 -4.38
CA LYS A 183 -3.93 -12.29 -5.14
C LYS A 183 -3.22 -11.43 -6.18
N LYS A 184 -2.19 -11.96 -6.83
CA LYS A 184 -1.55 -11.32 -7.98
C LYS A 184 -2.57 -10.96 -9.06
N GLY A 185 -2.30 -9.87 -9.76
CA GLY A 185 -3.14 -9.31 -10.82
C GLY A 185 -3.22 -7.81 -10.75
N THR A 186 -4.00 -7.25 -11.67
CA THR A 186 -4.23 -5.80 -11.73
C THR A 186 -5.37 -5.41 -10.81
N HIS A 187 -5.11 -4.47 -9.92
CA HIS A 187 -6.06 -3.94 -8.95
C HIS A 187 -6.29 -2.46 -9.19
N THR A 188 -7.55 -2.05 -9.16
CA THR A 188 -7.95 -0.66 -9.43
C THR A 188 -8.91 -0.17 -8.36
N VAL A 189 -8.67 1.03 -7.84
CA VAL A 189 -9.48 1.65 -6.80
C VAL A 189 -9.73 3.11 -7.09
N THR A 190 -10.87 3.63 -6.59
CA THR A 190 -11.20 5.06 -6.64
C THR A 190 -11.14 5.62 -5.22
N ILE A 191 -10.29 6.62 -5.03
CA ILE A 191 -10.14 7.38 -3.79
C ILE A 191 -10.89 8.70 -3.96
N THR A 192 -11.76 9.03 -3.03
CA THR A 192 -12.62 10.22 -3.05
C THR A 192 -12.36 11.14 -1.86
N GLY A 193 -12.96 12.34 -1.85
CA GLY A 193 -12.79 13.30 -0.76
C GLY A 193 -11.51 14.12 -0.86
N LEU A 194 -10.89 14.16 -2.03
CA LEU A 194 -9.71 14.96 -2.30
C LEU A 194 -10.08 16.42 -2.51
N GLN A 195 -9.13 17.34 -2.25
CA GLN A 195 -9.32 18.76 -2.53
C GLN A 195 -9.13 19.02 -4.03
N PRO A 196 -9.99 19.84 -4.66
CA PRO A 196 -9.82 20.23 -6.05
C PRO A 196 -8.53 21.02 -6.31
N ASN A 197 -8.06 21.01 -7.56
CA ASN A 197 -6.87 21.75 -8.01
C ASN A 197 -5.66 21.56 -7.11
N THR A 198 -5.48 20.34 -6.56
CA THR A 198 -4.45 20.03 -5.58
C THR A 198 -3.56 18.90 -6.08
N THR A 199 -2.25 19.07 -5.93
CA THR A 199 -1.27 18.03 -6.27
C THR A 199 -1.09 17.08 -5.10
N TYR A 200 -1.23 15.79 -5.37
CA TYR A 200 -1.04 14.68 -4.43
C TYR A 200 0.14 13.83 -4.85
N TYR A 201 0.85 13.33 -3.85
CA TYR A 201 1.81 12.22 -3.98
C TYR A 201 1.09 10.92 -3.69
N TYR A 202 1.47 9.86 -4.39
CA TYR A 202 0.97 8.52 -4.12
C TYR A 202 2.04 7.47 -4.36
N ARG A 203 1.90 6.33 -3.69
CA ARG A 203 2.61 5.09 -3.96
C ARG A 203 1.69 3.91 -3.65
N ALA A 204 1.86 2.81 -4.38
CA ALA A 204 1.18 1.56 -4.08
C ALA A 204 1.94 0.79 -3.01
N PHE A 205 1.24 -0.06 -2.26
CA PHE A 205 1.80 -1.05 -1.38
C PHE A 205 1.06 -2.38 -1.51
N ALA A 206 1.77 -3.47 -1.22
CA ALA A 206 1.20 -4.80 -0.99
C ALA A 206 1.96 -5.44 0.19
N GLU A 207 1.25 -6.14 1.06
CA GLU A 207 1.77 -6.69 2.31
C GLU A 207 1.42 -8.18 2.41
N ASN A 208 2.37 -8.97 2.87
CA ASN A 208 2.16 -10.35 3.25
C ASN A 208 2.75 -10.62 4.65
N LEU A 209 2.86 -11.90 5.06
CA LEU A 209 3.36 -12.28 6.38
C LEU A 209 4.80 -11.80 6.67
N VAL A 210 5.63 -11.59 5.66
CA VAL A 210 7.05 -11.23 5.82
C VAL A 210 7.31 -9.73 5.72
N GLY A 211 6.51 -8.98 4.97
CA GLY A 211 6.71 -7.54 4.85
C GLY A 211 5.78 -6.83 3.88
N GLU A 212 6.00 -5.52 3.77
CA GLU A 212 5.29 -4.61 2.87
C GLU A 212 6.25 -4.14 1.78
N GLU A 213 5.93 -4.45 0.53
CA GLU A 213 6.57 -3.85 -0.64
C GLU A 213 5.84 -2.57 -1.04
N CYS A 214 6.60 -1.54 -1.37
CA CYS A 214 6.08 -0.24 -1.79
C CYS A 214 6.74 0.22 -3.10
N THR A 215 5.94 0.79 -4.00
CA THR A 215 6.48 1.47 -5.18
C THR A 215 7.12 2.81 -4.83
N SER A 216 7.90 3.35 -5.76
CA SER A 216 8.36 4.75 -5.69
C SER A 216 7.17 5.71 -5.73
N TYR A 217 7.39 6.92 -5.18
CA TYR A 217 6.39 7.99 -5.22
C TYR A 217 6.14 8.49 -6.64
N LYS A 218 4.86 8.73 -6.95
CA LYS A 218 4.37 9.41 -8.14
C LYS A 218 3.43 10.53 -7.72
N THR A 219 3.00 11.36 -8.67
CA THR A 219 2.09 12.47 -8.41
C THR A 219 0.93 12.47 -9.39
N PHE A 220 -0.18 13.05 -8.95
CA PHE A 220 -1.30 13.48 -9.78
C PHE A 220 -1.83 14.82 -9.25
N THR A 221 -2.57 15.55 -10.08
CA THR A 221 -3.24 16.80 -9.66
C THR A 221 -4.73 16.66 -9.97
N THR A 222 -5.58 16.86 -8.95
CA THR A 222 -7.04 16.88 -9.12
C THR A 222 -7.44 18.04 -10.02
N THR A 223 -8.51 17.86 -10.78
CA THR A 223 -8.99 18.91 -11.67
C THR A 223 -9.58 20.08 -10.88
N ALA A 224 -9.52 21.26 -11.47
CA ALA A 224 -10.26 22.40 -10.93
C ALA A 224 -11.77 22.10 -10.94
N PRO A 225 -12.56 22.70 -10.02
CA PRO A 225 -14.00 22.55 -10.05
C PRO A 225 -14.57 23.01 -11.39
N ALA A 226 -15.53 22.26 -11.92
CA ALA A 226 -16.27 22.70 -13.08
C ALA A 226 -17.03 23.98 -12.74
N ILE A 227 -16.79 25.04 -13.50
CA ILE A 227 -17.51 26.31 -13.33
C ILE A 227 -18.95 26.09 -13.83
N GLY A 228 -19.92 26.24 -12.95
CA GLY A 228 -21.32 26.21 -13.28
C GLY A 228 -21.73 27.44 -14.13
N THR A 229 -22.84 27.34 -14.84
CA THR A 229 -23.42 28.49 -15.55
C THR A 229 -24.49 29.12 -14.67
N PRO A 230 -24.35 30.42 -14.29
CA PRO A 230 -25.40 31.13 -13.59
C PRO A 230 -26.62 31.31 -14.49
N VAL A 231 -27.81 31.20 -13.93
CA VAL A 231 -29.06 31.46 -14.63
C VAL A 231 -29.68 32.75 -14.08
N ILE A 232 -29.99 33.71 -14.93
CA ILE A 232 -30.64 34.94 -14.52
C ILE A 232 -32.07 34.58 -14.06
N THR A 233 -32.40 34.96 -12.83
CA THR A 233 -33.72 34.73 -12.24
C THR A 233 -34.58 36.00 -12.17
N TYR A 234 -33.94 37.17 -12.28
CA TYR A 234 -34.62 38.44 -12.37
C TYR A 234 -33.73 39.48 -13.09
N PRO A 235 -34.25 40.34 -13.99
CA PRO A 235 -35.59 40.25 -14.56
C PRO A 235 -35.79 39.00 -15.39
N VAL A 236 -37.03 38.54 -15.50
CA VAL A 236 -37.40 37.48 -16.45
C VAL A 236 -37.49 38.04 -17.86
N ASP A 237 -37.36 37.19 -18.87
CA ASP A 237 -37.40 37.60 -20.27
C ASP A 237 -38.67 38.41 -20.57
N ASN A 238 -38.50 39.50 -21.33
CA ASN A 238 -39.55 40.49 -21.70
C ASN A 238 -40.17 41.23 -20.50
N GLN A 239 -39.53 41.29 -19.36
CA GLN A 239 -40.03 42.11 -18.24
C GLN A 239 -39.72 43.59 -18.47
N HIS A 240 -40.74 44.43 -18.32
CA HIS A 240 -40.60 45.88 -18.41
C HIS A 240 -40.27 46.48 -17.03
N ALA A 241 -39.31 47.42 -17.01
CA ALA A 241 -39.01 48.23 -15.86
C ALA A 241 -39.27 49.73 -16.19
N PRO A 242 -39.83 50.54 -15.25
CA PRO A 242 -40.01 51.96 -15.46
C PRO A 242 -38.66 52.67 -15.66
N VAL A 243 -38.59 53.60 -16.61
CA VAL A 243 -37.40 54.40 -16.82
C VAL A 243 -37.06 55.24 -15.59
N GLY A 244 -35.76 55.31 -15.24
CA GLY A 244 -35.27 56.08 -14.09
C GLY A 244 -35.40 55.32 -12.74
N GLN A 245 -35.95 54.11 -12.70
CA GLN A 245 -35.96 53.31 -11.48
C GLN A 245 -34.80 52.32 -11.43
N SER A 246 -34.35 52.00 -10.21
CA SER A 246 -33.31 51.02 -10.00
C SER A 246 -33.80 49.63 -10.37
N ILE A 247 -32.97 48.87 -11.10
CA ILE A 247 -33.28 47.49 -11.52
C ILE A 247 -32.42 46.56 -10.69
N LYS A 248 -33.04 45.60 -10.02
CA LYS A 248 -32.34 44.49 -9.35
C LYS A 248 -32.13 43.34 -10.31
N LEU A 249 -30.88 42.94 -10.52
CA LEU A 249 -30.52 41.72 -11.23
C LEU A 249 -30.34 40.60 -10.20
N GLN A 250 -30.85 39.42 -10.50
CA GLN A 250 -30.64 38.23 -9.67
C GLN A 250 -30.31 37.02 -10.55
N TRP A 251 -29.50 36.15 -10.04
CA TRP A 251 -29.11 34.90 -10.71
C TRP A 251 -28.88 33.77 -9.71
N THR A 252 -28.86 32.55 -10.20
CA THR A 252 -28.51 31.36 -9.40
C THR A 252 -27.02 31.33 -9.12
N GLU A 253 -26.65 30.72 -7.99
CA GLU A 253 -25.27 30.41 -7.74
C GLU A 253 -24.68 29.52 -8.83
N ALA A 254 -23.45 29.81 -9.24
CA ALA A 254 -22.67 28.94 -10.10
C ALA A 254 -21.52 28.34 -9.34
N LYS A 255 -21.49 27.01 -9.26
CA LYS A 255 -20.45 26.28 -8.54
C LYS A 255 -19.05 26.62 -9.09
N GLY A 256 -18.07 26.80 -8.22
CA GLY A 256 -16.67 27.00 -8.60
C GLY A 256 -16.31 28.41 -9.09
N THR A 257 -17.20 29.40 -8.94
CA THR A 257 -16.93 30.80 -9.32
C THR A 257 -16.32 31.57 -8.15
N GLU A 258 -15.39 32.49 -8.46
CA GLU A 258 -14.86 33.47 -7.49
C GLU A 258 -15.70 34.77 -7.46
N GLY A 259 -16.53 34.99 -8.48
CA GLY A 259 -17.40 36.14 -8.60
C GLY A 259 -18.18 36.16 -9.92
N TYR A 260 -19.02 37.17 -10.08
CA TYR A 260 -19.85 37.33 -11.25
C TYR A 260 -19.60 38.73 -11.87
N ARG A 261 -19.59 38.77 -13.18
CA ARG A 261 -19.59 40.02 -13.95
C ARG A 261 -20.93 40.13 -14.66
N CYS A 262 -21.65 41.22 -14.41
CA CYS A 262 -22.92 41.50 -15.04
C CYS A 262 -22.70 42.57 -16.09
N ARG A 263 -23.37 42.44 -17.24
CA ARG A 263 -23.36 43.42 -18.35
C ARG A 263 -24.76 43.60 -18.82
N ILE A 264 -25.17 44.86 -18.95
CA ILE A 264 -26.43 45.26 -19.56
C ILE A 264 -26.12 46.07 -20.81
N LEU A 265 -26.78 45.73 -21.88
CA LEU A 265 -26.58 46.33 -23.21
C LEU A 265 -27.91 46.88 -23.66
N GLN A 266 -27.92 48.14 -24.08
CA GLN A 266 -29.07 48.73 -24.74
C GLN A 266 -28.93 48.47 -26.24
N LEU A 267 -29.92 47.82 -26.83
CA LEU A 267 -29.96 47.55 -28.26
C LEU A 267 -30.70 48.68 -28.97
N GLN A 268 -30.19 49.08 -30.13
CA GLN A 268 -30.87 50.04 -31.01
C GLN A 268 -31.76 49.26 -31.98
N GLY A 269 -33.10 49.46 -31.90
CA GLY A 269 -34.07 48.80 -32.77
C GLY A 269 -34.61 47.46 -32.20
N GLU A 270 -35.37 46.73 -33.01
CA GLU A 270 -35.84 45.39 -32.68
C GLU A 270 -34.64 44.44 -32.47
N PRO A 271 -34.55 43.73 -31.39
CA PRO A 271 -33.40 42.90 -31.11
C PRO A 271 -33.32 41.70 -32.06
N ASP A 272 -32.40 41.74 -33.01
CA ASP A 272 -32.03 40.54 -33.75
C ASP A 272 -31.22 39.61 -32.81
N ARG A 273 -31.90 38.62 -32.22
CA ARG A 273 -31.30 37.65 -31.32
C ARG A 273 -30.26 36.74 -31.98
N THR A 274 -30.12 36.78 -33.28
CA THR A 274 -29.20 35.95 -34.07
C THR A 274 -27.87 36.65 -34.41
N ASN A 275 -27.81 37.98 -34.30
CA ASN A 275 -26.65 38.76 -34.67
C ASN A 275 -26.02 39.46 -33.46
N GLN A 276 -24.91 38.89 -32.92
CA GLN A 276 -24.17 39.48 -31.81
C GLN A 276 -23.30 40.70 -32.19
N SER A 277 -23.34 41.17 -33.41
CA SER A 277 -22.56 42.30 -33.91
C SER A 277 -23.32 43.63 -33.96
N GLU A 278 -24.57 43.69 -33.45
CA GLU A 278 -25.35 44.94 -33.39
C GLU A 278 -24.64 45.99 -32.51
N PRO A 279 -24.64 47.27 -32.96
CA PRO A 279 -24.02 48.35 -32.19
C PRO A 279 -24.82 48.64 -30.92
N TYR A 280 -24.17 48.46 -29.78
CA TYR A 280 -24.74 48.78 -28.45
C TYR A 280 -24.63 50.29 -28.19
N VAL A 281 -25.73 50.92 -27.76
CA VAL A 281 -25.76 52.35 -27.44
C VAL A 281 -25.29 52.66 -26.03
N ASN A 282 -25.57 51.78 -25.08
CA ASN A 282 -25.10 51.91 -23.69
C ASN A 282 -24.62 50.57 -23.19
N ASP A 283 -23.44 50.55 -22.60
CA ASP A 283 -22.82 49.39 -21.96
C ASP A 283 -22.59 49.71 -20.47
N PHE A 284 -23.21 48.94 -19.59
CA PHE A 284 -22.98 49.00 -18.16
C PHE A 284 -22.49 47.64 -17.67
N SER A 285 -21.37 47.63 -17.02
CA SER A 285 -20.84 46.42 -16.39
C SER A 285 -20.47 46.67 -14.94
N ASP A 286 -20.75 45.70 -14.10
CA ASP A 286 -20.33 45.68 -12.68
C ASP A 286 -19.98 44.26 -12.28
N SER A 287 -19.29 44.11 -11.14
CA SER A 287 -18.85 42.83 -10.62
C SER A 287 -19.25 42.62 -9.15
N THR A 288 -19.49 41.38 -8.80
CA THR A 288 -19.80 40.98 -7.42
C THR A 288 -18.94 39.79 -6.99
N SER A 289 -18.82 39.60 -5.67
CA SER A 289 -18.20 38.39 -5.12
C SER A 289 -19.03 37.12 -5.36
N ALA A 290 -18.44 35.96 -5.22
CA ALA A 290 -19.12 34.64 -5.39
C ALA A 290 -20.35 34.47 -4.50
N SER A 291 -20.35 35.05 -3.31
CA SER A 291 -21.46 34.95 -2.34
C SER A 291 -22.62 35.90 -2.60
N ARG A 292 -22.49 36.84 -3.54
CA ARG A 292 -23.52 37.82 -3.83
C ARG A 292 -24.17 37.57 -5.18
N HIS A 293 -25.39 37.02 -5.15
CA HIS A 293 -26.13 36.59 -6.31
C HIS A 293 -27.17 37.65 -6.78
N TYR A 294 -26.92 38.91 -6.48
CA TYR A 294 -27.72 40.04 -6.95
C TYR A 294 -26.89 41.31 -7.10
N LEU A 295 -27.33 42.17 -7.99
CA LEU A 295 -26.83 43.51 -8.21
C LEU A 295 -28.00 44.48 -8.36
N THR A 296 -27.92 45.66 -7.76
CA THR A 296 -28.90 46.71 -7.97
C THR A 296 -28.27 47.80 -8.83
N LEU A 297 -28.84 48.02 -10.02
CA LEU A 297 -28.44 49.08 -10.89
C LEU A 297 -29.18 50.35 -10.53
N ASP A 298 -28.45 51.44 -10.36
CA ASP A 298 -29.04 52.76 -10.14
C ASP A 298 -29.84 53.20 -11.35
N GLY A 299 -31.11 53.58 -11.14
CA GLY A 299 -32.01 54.06 -12.19
C GLY A 299 -31.48 55.23 -12.98
N SER A 300 -30.54 56.03 -12.42
CA SER A 300 -29.89 57.14 -13.15
C SER A 300 -28.97 56.65 -14.29
N LYS A 301 -28.55 55.38 -14.26
CA LYS A 301 -27.68 54.74 -15.25
C LYS A 301 -28.47 53.96 -16.30
N VAL A 302 -29.76 53.79 -16.10
CA VAL A 302 -30.68 53.12 -17.04
C VAL A 302 -31.51 54.20 -17.72
N LYS A 303 -31.10 54.64 -18.90
CA LYS A 303 -31.76 55.67 -19.67
C LYS A 303 -32.68 55.07 -20.73
#